data_cafdd65f8a000fb14ca8ce366427d36a
#
_entry.id   cafdd65f8a000fb14ca8ce366427d36a
#
_cell.length_a   1.000
_cell.length_b   1.000
_cell.length_c   1.000
_cell.angle_alpha   90.00
_cell.angle_beta   90.00
_cell.angle_gamma   90.00
#
_symmetry.space_group_name_H-M   'P 1'
#
loop_
_entity.id
_entity.type
_entity.pdbx_description
1 polymer ?
#
loop_
_entity_poly.entity_id
_entity_poly.type
_entity_poly.pdbx_seq_one_letter_code
_entity_poly.pdbx_strand_id
1 'polypeptide(L)'
;MPFSRKCILTADGSKTLRIEHLKETYHSRHGAFQESQFVYIEQGLQFLIQKHSKPFVRILELGYGTGLMAFMTYRRALQINNRIEYTSIDPFPINEEELRPLEYDTLFSPLDTSDSFSSFSSLCWNHAHTVEDSFKLHKKNVTFQDFQSETPFDLLYYDAFGAHAQPELWEPEWMQKAYDLLDSGGVWVSYCAKGTVRRALEKAGFEVSRLPGPPGKREMMRAVKP
;
A
#
# COMPACT_ATOMS: atom_id res chain seq x y z
N MET A 1 3.06 -23.16 6.22
CA MET A 1 1.75 -23.67 5.76
C MET A 1 1.07 -22.56 4.99
N PRO A 2 0.36 -22.82 3.88
CA PRO A 2 -0.38 -21.78 3.20
C PRO A 2 -1.43 -21.21 4.16
N PHE A 3 -1.56 -19.89 4.20
CA PHE A 3 -2.58 -19.22 5.00
C PHE A 3 -3.97 -19.62 4.47
N SER A 4 -4.86 -20.08 5.36
CA SER A 4 -6.28 -20.24 4.99
C SER A 4 -6.92 -18.85 4.98
N ARG A 5 -7.27 -18.37 3.79
CA ARG A 5 -7.90 -17.07 3.56
C ARG A 5 -9.36 -17.25 3.19
N LYS A 6 -10.23 -16.43 3.74
CA LYS A 6 -11.67 -16.45 3.46
C LYS A 6 -12.11 -15.07 3.00
N CYS A 7 -12.80 -15.01 1.86
CA CYS A 7 -13.41 -13.78 1.38
C CYS A 7 -14.56 -13.36 2.29
N ILE A 8 -14.58 -12.09 2.69
CA ILE A 8 -15.65 -11.47 3.50
C ILE A 8 -16.05 -10.13 2.89
N LEU A 9 -17.31 -9.73 3.10
CA LEU A 9 -17.83 -8.42 2.74
C LEU A 9 -17.49 -7.41 3.83
N THR A 10 -17.12 -6.19 3.43
CA THR A 10 -16.88 -5.06 4.32
C THR A 10 -18.07 -4.08 4.29
N ALA A 11 -18.11 -3.13 5.24
CA ALA A 11 -19.27 -2.25 5.41
C ALA A 11 -19.50 -1.27 4.25
N ASP A 12 -18.46 -0.98 3.43
CA ASP A 12 -18.59 -0.14 2.23
C ASP A 12 -19.02 -0.93 0.96
N GLY A 13 -19.34 -2.21 1.10
CA GLY A 13 -19.72 -3.08 0.00
C GLY A 13 -18.55 -3.70 -0.77
N SER A 14 -17.31 -3.30 -0.51
CA SER A 14 -16.13 -3.97 -1.03
C SER A 14 -15.88 -5.30 -0.31
N LYS A 15 -15.00 -6.13 -0.86
CA LYS A 15 -14.62 -7.41 -0.26
C LYS A 15 -13.17 -7.38 0.19
N THR A 16 -12.83 -8.24 1.16
CA THR A 16 -11.46 -8.43 1.62
C THR A 16 -11.23 -9.89 2.00
N LEU A 17 -9.98 -10.25 2.24
CA LEU A 17 -9.62 -11.58 2.74
C LEU A 17 -9.38 -11.53 4.24
N ARG A 18 -9.86 -12.56 4.95
CA ARG A 18 -9.60 -12.80 6.35
C ARG A 18 -8.71 -14.02 6.54
N ILE A 19 -7.72 -13.91 7.41
CA ILE A 19 -6.87 -15.00 7.88
C ILE A 19 -7.38 -15.44 9.24
N GLU A 20 -8.04 -16.60 9.32
CA GLU A 20 -8.75 -17.04 10.52
C GLU A 20 -7.82 -17.24 11.73
N HIS A 21 -6.68 -17.91 11.56
CA HIS A 21 -5.77 -18.21 12.67
C HIS A 21 -5.05 -16.97 13.24
N LEU A 22 -4.85 -15.92 12.41
CA LEU A 22 -4.29 -14.64 12.86
C LEU A 22 -5.38 -13.68 13.37
N LYS A 23 -6.65 -13.98 13.13
CA LYS A 23 -7.80 -13.09 13.38
C LYS A 23 -7.66 -11.72 12.68
N GLU A 24 -6.91 -11.70 11.56
CA GLU A 24 -6.61 -10.51 10.76
C GLU A 24 -7.42 -10.46 9.46
N THR A 25 -7.58 -9.25 8.93
CA THR A 25 -8.10 -9.00 7.60
C THR A 25 -7.11 -8.17 6.80
N TYR A 26 -7.05 -8.38 5.49
CA TYR A 26 -6.16 -7.62 4.61
C TYR A 26 -6.49 -6.12 4.60
N HIS A 27 -7.76 -5.76 4.77
CA HIS A 27 -8.23 -4.38 4.86
C HIS A 27 -9.23 -4.26 5.99
N SER A 28 -9.58 -3.02 6.34
CA SER A 28 -10.59 -2.72 7.34
C SER A 28 -11.95 -3.38 7.02
N ARG A 29 -12.60 -3.92 8.05
CA ARG A 29 -13.99 -4.39 7.94
C ARG A 29 -15.00 -3.25 7.75
N HIS A 30 -14.59 -2.02 8.01
CA HIS A 30 -15.41 -0.83 7.77
C HIS A 30 -15.43 -0.41 6.31
N GLY A 31 -14.46 -0.88 5.49
CA GLY A 31 -14.40 -0.63 4.07
C GLY A 31 -12.98 -0.82 3.54
N ALA A 32 -12.78 -1.81 2.67
CA ALA A 32 -11.48 -2.03 2.04
C ALA A 32 -11.14 -0.92 1.05
N PHE A 33 -12.12 -0.53 0.23
CA PHE A 33 -11.94 0.55 -0.75
C PHE A 33 -11.76 1.90 -0.07
N GLN A 34 -12.65 2.25 0.89
CA GLN A 34 -12.60 3.54 1.58
C GLN A 34 -11.32 3.73 2.38
N GLU A 35 -10.84 2.69 3.07
CA GLU A 35 -9.58 2.77 3.81
C GLU A 35 -8.40 3.00 2.87
N SER A 36 -8.28 2.22 1.79
CA SER A 36 -7.20 2.35 0.81
C SER A 36 -7.24 3.73 0.12
N GLN A 37 -8.43 4.18 -0.26
CA GLN A 37 -8.63 5.50 -0.85
C GLN A 37 -8.18 6.61 0.08
N PHE A 38 -8.64 6.59 1.33
CA PHE A 38 -8.35 7.66 2.27
C PHE A 38 -6.88 7.67 2.69
N VAL A 39 -6.36 6.53 3.17
CA VAL A 39 -5.01 6.46 3.77
C VAL A 39 -3.93 6.64 2.72
N TYR A 40 -3.99 5.89 1.63
CA TYR A 40 -2.86 5.76 0.71
C TYR A 40 -2.98 6.69 -0.49
N ILE A 41 -4.17 6.79 -1.09
CA ILE A 41 -4.34 7.66 -2.26
C ILE A 41 -4.41 9.13 -1.83
N GLU A 42 -5.28 9.49 -0.87
CA GLU A 42 -5.48 10.89 -0.49
C GLU A 42 -4.36 11.40 0.43
N GLN A 43 -4.10 10.70 1.56
CA GLN A 43 -3.12 11.16 2.54
C GLN A 43 -1.68 10.82 2.16
N GLY A 44 -1.46 9.87 1.23
CA GLY A 44 -0.15 9.53 0.68
C GLY A 44 0.11 10.22 -0.66
N LEU A 45 -0.40 9.65 -1.76
CA LEU A 45 -0.07 10.07 -3.13
C LEU A 45 -0.50 11.51 -3.43
N GLN A 46 -1.75 11.84 -3.16
CA GLN A 46 -2.27 13.18 -3.46
C GLN A 46 -1.57 14.26 -2.63
N PHE A 47 -1.29 13.98 -1.35
CA PHE A 47 -0.50 14.87 -0.51
C PHE A 47 0.90 15.10 -1.07
N LEU A 48 1.60 14.02 -1.47
CA LEU A 48 2.94 14.13 -2.07
C LEU A 48 2.92 15.02 -3.33
N ILE A 49 1.99 14.78 -4.24
CA ILE A 49 1.87 15.52 -5.51
C ILE A 49 1.54 16.99 -5.27
N GLN A 50 0.69 17.29 -4.30
CA GLN A 50 0.36 18.67 -3.93
C GLN A 50 1.53 19.41 -3.30
N LYS A 51 2.35 18.69 -2.52
CA LYS A 51 3.52 19.27 -1.85
C LYS A 51 4.70 19.47 -2.82
N HIS A 52 4.87 18.56 -3.76
CA HIS A 52 6.00 18.53 -4.68
C HIS A 52 5.51 18.38 -6.12
N SER A 53 5.84 19.34 -6.96
CA SER A 53 5.55 19.25 -8.41
C SER A 53 6.55 18.30 -9.09
N LYS A 54 6.45 16.99 -8.80
CA LYS A 54 7.29 15.95 -9.42
C LYS A 54 6.52 15.32 -10.59
N PRO A 55 7.05 15.37 -11.84
CA PRO A 55 6.41 14.69 -12.97
C PRO A 55 6.55 13.17 -12.92
N PHE A 56 7.45 12.67 -12.08
CA PHE A 56 7.76 11.26 -11.89
C PHE A 56 7.78 10.92 -10.41
N VAL A 57 7.07 9.87 -10.00
CA VAL A 57 6.92 9.44 -8.61
C VAL A 57 7.28 7.97 -8.49
N ARG A 58 8.17 7.65 -7.56
CA ARG A 58 8.54 6.28 -7.20
C ARG A 58 7.84 5.89 -5.90
N ILE A 59 7.02 4.85 -5.96
CA ILE A 59 6.26 4.36 -4.82
C ILE A 59 6.77 2.98 -4.41
N LEU A 60 7.00 2.79 -3.12
CA LEU A 60 7.18 1.47 -2.50
C LEU A 60 5.92 1.12 -1.70
N GLU A 61 5.39 -0.06 -1.90
CA GLU A 61 4.33 -0.64 -1.07
C GLU A 61 4.89 -1.82 -0.29
N LEU A 62 4.76 -1.79 1.01
CA LEU A 62 4.99 -2.92 1.88
C LEU A 62 3.67 -3.66 2.10
N GLY A 63 3.55 -4.87 1.55
CA GLY A 63 2.36 -5.70 1.59
C GLY A 63 1.47 -5.49 0.35
N TYR A 64 1.77 -6.17 -0.78
CA TYR A 64 0.91 -6.17 -1.97
C TYR A 64 -0.50 -6.70 -1.65
N GLY A 65 -0.56 -7.72 -0.79
CA GLY A 65 -1.82 -8.31 -0.36
C GLY A 65 -2.71 -8.69 -1.54
N THR A 66 -3.92 -8.14 -1.55
CA THR A 66 -4.90 -8.40 -2.63
C THR A 66 -4.63 -7.62 -3.91
N GLY A 67 -3.70 -6.65 -3.91
CA GLY A 67 -3.39 -5.77 -5.03
C GLY A 67 -4.37 -4.61 -5.24
N LEU A 68 -5.34 -4.44 -4.33
CA LEU A 68 -6.33 -3.35 -4.42
C LEU A 68 -5.65 -1.98 -4.47
N MET A 69 -4.73 -1.72 -3.57
CA MET A 69 -4.06 -0.42 -3.46
C MET A 69 -3.17 -0.11 -4.68
N ALA A 70 -2.45 -1.11 -5.18
CA ALA A 70 -1.67 -0.97 -6.41
C ALA A 70 -2.57 -0.63 -7.61
N PHE A 71 -3.72 -1.31 -7.73
CA PHE A 71 -4.69 -1.04 -8.80
C PHE A 71 -5.35 0.33 -8.66
N MET A 72 -5.71 0.76 -7.45
CA MET A 72 -6.23 2.11 -7.19
C MET A 72 -5.20 3.19 -7.55
N THR A 73 -3.93 2.94 -7.24
CA THR A 73 -2.83 3.86 -7.60
C THR A 73 -2.64 3.93 -9.13
N TYR A 74 -2.72 2.80 -9.83
CA TYR A 74 -2.71 2.74 -11.29
C TYR A 74 -3.87 3.57 -11.88
N ARG A 75 -5.09 3.32 -11.41
CA ARG A 75 -6.28 4.06 -11.84
C ARG A 75 -6.15 5.57 -11.59
N ARG A 76 -5.50 5.95 -10.48
CA ARG A 76 -5.22 7.35 -10.18
C ARG A 76 -4.16 7.94 -11.12
N ALA A 77 -3.13 7.18 -11.49
CA ALA A 77 -2.09 7.59 -12.43
C ALA A 77 -2.67 7.99 -13.80
N LEU A 78 -3.70 7.30 -14.27
CA LEU A 78 -4.40 7.62 -15.52
C LEU A 78 -5.15 8.97 -15.50
N GLN A 79 -5.43 9.50 -14.31
CA GLN A 79 -6.18 10.75 -14.11
C GLN A 79 -5.28 11.95 -13.83
N ILE A 80 -4.02 11.71 -13.53
CA ILE A 80 -3.04 12.74 -13.17
C ILE A 80 -1.91 12.76 -14.20
N ASN A 81 -1.28 13.91 -14.37
CA ASN A 81 -0.17 14.05 -15.33
C ASN A 81 1.18 13.67 -14.66
N ASN A 82 1.22 12.52 -13.98
CA ASN A 82 2.42 12.00 -13.33
C ASN A 82 2.73 10.62 -13.86
N ARG A 83 4.01 10.31 -14.06
CA ARG A 83 4.48 8.95 -14.28
C ARG A 83 4.76 8.30 -12.94
N ILE A 84 4.29 7.07 -12.74
CA ILE A 84 4.47 6.32 -11.50
C ILE A 84 5.27 5.04 -11.76
N GLU A 85 6.36 4.86 -11.04
CA GLU A 85 7.00 3.56 -10.85
C GLU A 85 6.57 2.99 -9.50
N TYR A 86 5.78 1.94 -9.57
CA TYR A 86 5.22 1.27 -8.40
C TYR A 86 5.94 -0.04 -8.14
N THR A 87 6.66 -0.11 -7.04
CA THR A 87 7.26 -1.35 -6.53
C THR A 87 6.47 -1.83 -5.33
N SER A 88 6.00 -3.05 -5.37
CA SER A 88 5.35 -3.68 -4.22
C SER A 88 6.09 -4.93 -3.80
N ILE A 89 6.22 -5.12 -2.49
CA ILE A 89 6.88 -6.28 -1.91
C ILE A 89 5.92 -7.09 -1.05
N ASP A 90 5.90 -8.41 -1.25
CA ASP A 90 5.13 -9.34 -0.44
C ASP A 90 5.77 -10.72 -0.46
N PRO A 91 6.13 -11.31 0.69
CA PRO A 91 6.72 -12.65 0.75
C PRO A 91 5.68 -13.78 0.58
N PHE A 92 4.37 -13.45 0.60
CA PHE A 92 3.28 -14.43 0.60
C PHE A 92 2.20 -14.11 -0.44
N PRO A 93 2.54 -14.11 -1.75
CA PRO A 93 1.58 -13.81 -2.81
C PRO A 93 0.27 -14.60 -2.68
N ILE A 94 -0.83 -13.91 -2.96
CA ILE A 94 -2.14 -14.53 -3.03
C ILE A 94 -2.33 -15.09 -4.43
N ASN A 95 -2.90 -16.30 -4.53
CA ASN A 95 -3.16 -16.91 -5.82
C ASN A 95 -4.47 -16.37 -6.47
N GLU A 96 -4.63 -16.60 -7.77
CA GLU A 96 -5.78 -16.09 -8.53
C GLU A 96 -7.12 -16.65 -8.03
N GLU A 97 -7.16 -17.90 -7.56
CA GLU A 97 -8.39 -18.53 -7.05
C GLU A 97 -8.89 -17.81 -5.79
N GLU A 98 -7.97 -17.35 -4.93
CA GLU A 98 -8.28 -16.58 -3.74
C GLU A 98 -8.66 -15.11 -4.07
N LEU A 99 -8.11 -14.54 -5.15
CA LEU A 99 -8.41 -13.17 -5.58
C LEU A 99 -9.76 -13.06 -6.31
N ARG A 100 -10.13 -14.07 -7.11
CA ARG A 100 -11.36 -14.05 -7.93
C ARG A 100 -12.64 -13.69 -7.16
N PRO A 101 -12.90 -14.20 -5.93
CA PRO A 101 -14.10 -13.87 -5.17
C PRO A 101 -14.18 -12.41 -4.72
N LEU A 102 -13.08 -11.63 -4.80
CA LEU A 102 -13.03 -10.23 -4.37
C LEU A 102 -13.78 -9.32 -5.35
N GLU A 103 -13.87 -9.67 -6.63
CA GLU A 103 -14.63 -8.96 -7.67
C GLU A 103 -14.32 -7.46 -7.73
N TYR A 104 -13.04 -7.09 -7.58
CA TYR A 104 -12.63 -5.69 -7.49
C TYR A 104 -12.93 -4.87 -8.75
N ASP A 105 -13.10 -5.50 -9.90
CA ASP A 105 -13.54 -4.81 -11.12
C ASP A 105 -14.87 -4.07 -10.90
N THR A 106 -15.74 -4.59 -10.02
CA THR A 106 -17.05 -3.99 -9.73
C THR A 106 -16.98 -2.69 -8.90
N LEU A 107 -15.83 -2.43 -8.26
CA LEU A 107 -15.62 -1.24 -7.43
C LEU A 107 -15.32 0.02 -8.25
N PHE A 108 -15.00 -0.16 -9.53
CA PHE A 108 -14.54 0.93 -10.37
C PHE A 108 -15.49 1.17 -11.52
N SER A 109 -15.77 2.44 -11.80
CA SER A 109 -16.44 2.80 -13.05
C SER A 109 -15.57 2.38 -14.24
N PRO A 110 -16.17 1.91 -15.34
CA PRO A 110 -15.42 1.63 -16.56
C PRO A 110 -14.56 2.84 -16.94
N LEU A 111 -13.29 2.63 -17.19
CA LEU A 111 -12.46 3.55 -17.96
C LEU A 111 -12.46 3.07 -19.40
N ASP A 112 -12.15 3.95 -20.35
CA ASP A 112 -11.97 3.58 -21.76
C ASP A 112 -10.72 2.71 -21.99
N THR A 113 -10.18 2.08 -20.94
CA THR A 113 -9.05 1.16 -20.96
C THR A 113 -9.54 -0.27 -20.84
N SER A 114 -8.88 -1.18 -21.56
CA SER A 114 -9.14 -2.63 -21.51
C SER A 114 -8.69 -3.29 -20.19
N ASP A 115 -8.12 -2.50 -19.26
CA ASP A 115 -7.46 -3.03 -18.09
C ASP A 115 -8.43 -3.31 -16.97
N SER A 116 -8.69 -4.59 -16.75
CA SER A 116 -9.41 -5.11 -15.60
C SER A 116 -8.46 -5.35 -14.42
N PHE A 117 -9.00 -5.37 -13.20
CA PHE A 117 -8.26 -5.82 -12.03
C PHE A 117 -7.69 -7.23 -12.24
N SER A 118 -8.44 -8.10 -12.90
CA SER A 118 -8.00 -9.47 -13.19
C SER A 118 -6.73 -9.49 -14.05
N SER A 119 -6.67 -8.74 -15.15
CA SER A 119 -5.47 -8.64 -15.98
C SER A 119 -4.30 -8.00 -15.24
N PHE A 120 -4.55 -6.95 -14.45
CA PHE A 120 -3.54 -6.28 -13.64
C PHE A 120 -2.96 -7.20 -12.54
N SER A 121 -3.79 -7.94 -11.83
CA SER A 121 -3.37 -8.82 -10.74
C SER A 121 -2.60 -10.05 -11.23
N SER A 122 -2.86 -10.53 -12.47
CA SER A 122 -2.20 -11.69 -13.07
C SER A 122 -0.77 -11.42 -13.57
N LEU A 123 -0.31 -10.17 -13.61
CA LEU A 123 1.06 -9.81 -13.99
C LEU A 123 2.08 -10.58 -13.14
N CYS A 124 3.15 -11.06 -13.77
CA CYS A 124 4.15 -11.92 -13.12
C CYS A 124 4.90 -11.22 -11.99
N TRP A 125 5.19 -11.98 -10.93
CA TRP A 125 6.09 -11.55 -9.84
C TRP A 125 7.55 -11.52 -10.32
N ASN A 126 8.36 -10.68 -9.66
CA ASN A 126 9.79 -10.49 -9.91
C ASN A 126 10.16 -9.98 -11.31
N HIS A 127 9.18 -9.43 -12.03
CA HIS A 127 9.38 -8.77 -13.32
C HIS A 127 8.74 -7.37 -13.28
N ALA A 128 9.41 -6.42 -13.93
CA ALA A 128 8.84 -5.10 -14.12
C ALA A 128 7.95 -5.09 -15.37
N HIS A 129 6.74 -4.56 -15.24
CA HIS A 129 5.75 -4.47 -16.30
C HIS A 129 5.41 -3.00 -16.56
N THR A 130 5.48 -2.57 -17.82
CA THR A 130 4.85 -1.34 -18.26
C THR A 130 3.39 -1.62 -18.51
N VAL A 131 2.52 -1.20 -17.59
CA VAL A 131 1.06 -1.36 -17.70
C VAL A 131 0.50 -0.32 -18.66
N GLU A 132 0.98 0.92 -18.50
CA GLU A 132 0.72 2.07 -19.35
C GLU A 132 1.96 2.96 -19.37
N ASP A 133 2.06 3.90 -20.31
CA ASP A 133 3.17 4.85 -20.38
C ASP A 133 3.34 5.65 -19.10
N SER A 134 2.23 5.87 -18.38
CA SER A 134 2.19 6.57 -17.10
C SER A 134 2.43 5.67 -15.89
N PHE A 135 2.43 4.33 -16.04
CA PHE A 135 2.49 3.41 -14.89
C PHE A 135 3.31 2.15 -15.16
N LYS A 136 4.34 1.95 -14.34
CA LYS A 136 5.11 0.71 -14.29
C LYS A 136 4.88 0.02 -12.97
N LEU A 137 4.64 -1.30 -13.01
CA LEU A 137 4.45 -2.16 -11.84
C LEU A 137 5.59 -3.17 -11.71
N HIS A 138 6.16 -3.26 -10.52
CA HIS A 138 7.12 -4.30 -10.17
C HIS A 138 6.71 -4.98 -8.86
N LYS A 139 6.10 -6.15 -8.94
CA LYS A 139 5.79 -7.00 -7.77
C LYS A 139 7.00 -7.86 -7.45
N LYS A 140 7.53 -7.76 -6.23
CA LYS A 140 8.69 -8.52 -5.77
C LYS A 140 8.29 -9.49 -4.66
N ASN A 141 8.58 -10.77 -4.86
CA ASN A 141 8.40 -11.78 -3.83
C ASN A 141 9.63 -11.76 -2.89
N VAL A 142 9.61 -10.87 -1.92
CA VAL A 142 10.72 -10.63 -0.98
C VAL A 142 10.17 -10.08 0.33
N THR A 143 10.84 -10.37 1.44
CA THR A 143 10.53 -9.78 2.74
C THR A 143 11.00 -8.32 2.79
N PHE A 144 10.44 -7.53 3.74
CA PHE A 144 10.96 -6.17 3.94
C PHE A 144 12.40 -6.18 4.46
N GLN A 145 12.76 -7.21 5.23
CA GLN A 145 14.10 -7.41 5.75
C GLN A 145 15.15 -7.53 4.64
N ASP A 146 14.83 -8.32 3.61
CA ASP A 146 15.75 -8.64 2.51
C ASP A 146 15.65 -7.65 1.34
N PHE A 147 14.61 -6.82 1.31
CA PHE A 147 14.42 -5.84 0.25
C PHE A 147 15.51 -4.76 0.28
N GLN A 148 16.08 -4.48 -0.88
CA GLN A 148 17.05 -3.41 -1.10
C GLN A 148 16.69 -2.62 -2.35
N SER A 149 17.06 -1.34 -2.37
CA SER A 149 16.92 -0.46 -3.52
C SER A 149 18.10 0.53 -3.56
N GLU A 150 18.74 0.64 -4.73
CA GLU A 150 19.82 1.62 -4.96
C GLU A 150 19.27 3.04 -5.17
N THR A 151 17.99 3.14 -5.53
CA THR A 151 17.34 4.41 -5.80
C THR A 151 16.25 4.66 -4.75
N PRO A 152 16.21 5.84 -4.13
CA PRO A 152 15.21 6.14 -3.11
C PRO A 152 13.80 6.27 -3.72
N PHE A 153 12.80 6.14 -2.86
CA PHE A 153 11.38 6.31 -3.18
C PHE A 153 10.88 7.68 -2.72
N ASP A 154 9.85 8.17 -3.39
CA ASP A 154 9.16 9.40 -3.00
C ASP A 154 8.04 9.12 -2.00
N LEU A 155 7.49 7.92 -2.03
CA LEU A 155 6.34 7.53 -1.21
C LEU A 155 6.47 6.07 -0.77
N LEU A 156 6.25 5.82 0.51
CA LEU A 156 6.15 4.48 1.08
C LEU A 156 4.75 4.27 1.68
N TYR A 157 4.01 3.36 1.08
CA TYR A 157 2.79 2.79 1.65
C TYR A 157 3.19 1.67 2.62
N TYR A 158 3.06 1.92 3.91
CA TYR A 158 3.44 0.96 4.93
C TYR A 158 2.20 0.20 5.40
N ASP A 159 1.85 -0.87 4.67
CA ASP A 159 0.61 -1.65 4.85
C ASP A 159 0.84 -3.07 5.38
N ALA A 160 1.75 -3.21 6.33
CA ALA A 160 1.93 -4.45 7.07
C ALA A 160 0.70 -4.77 7.94
N PHE A 161 0.46 -6.05 8.23
CA PHE A 161 -0.55 -6.44 9.24
C PHE A 161 -0.26 -5.79 10.58
N GLY A 162 -1.31 -5.63 11.39
CA GLY A 162 -1.18 -5.00 12.71
C GLY A 162 -0.11 -5.65 13.59
N ALA A 163 0.49 -4.87 14.50
CA ALA A 163 1.59 -5.34 15.37
C ALA A 163 1.23 -6.50 16.31
N HIS A 164 -0.03 -6.95 16.36
CA HIS A 164 -0.41 -8.18 17.03
C HIS A 164 -0.21 -9.43 16.14
N ALA A 165 -0.22 -9.26 14.81
CA ALA A 165 -0.02 -10.32 13.83
C ALA A 165 1.41 -10.34 13.25
N GLN A 166 2.02 -9.16 13.08
CA GLN A 166 3.38 -8.98 12.59
C GLN A 166 4.15 -7.97 13.44
N PRO A 167 4.41 -8.26 14.75
CA PRO A 167 5.07 -7.30 15.64
C PRO A 167 6.44 -6.87 15.14
N GLU A 168 7.17 -7.77 14.53
CA GLU A 168 8.52 -7.55 14.00
C GLU A 168 8.59 -6.40 12.99
N LEU A 169 7.59 -6.20 12.14
CA LEU A 169 7.61 -5.12 11.15
C LEU A 169 7.36 -3.72 11.75
N TRP A 170 7.02 -3.63 13.03
CA TRP A 170 6.76 -2.35 13.71
C TRP A 170 7.87 -1.94 14.69
N GLU A 171 9.00 -2.65 14.68
CA GLU A 171 10.17 -2.34 15.50
C GLU A 171 10.94 -1.13 14.95
N PRO A 172 11.70 -0.43 15.82
CA PRO A 172 12.40 0.81 15.43
C PRO A 172 13.37 0.66 14.26
N GLU A 173 14.00 -0.49 14.09
CA GLU A 173 14.94 -0.77 13.00
C GLU A 173 14.27 -0.68 11.63
N TRP A 174 13.00 -1.10 11.52
CA TRP A 174 12.25 -1.03 10.26
C TRP A 174 11.74 0.37 9.95
N MET A 175 11.52 1.19 10.97
CA MET A 175 11.23 2.61 10.77
C MET A 175 12.50 3.36 10.29
N GLN A 176 13.68 2.96 10.77
CA GLN A 176 14.95 3.46 10.24
C GLN A 176 15.15 3.03 8.78
N LYS A 177 14.93 1.75 8.46
CA LYS A 177 15.01 1.26 7.07
C LYS A 177 14.02 1.98 6.15
N ALA A 178 12.81 2.24 6.62
CA ALA A 178 11.83 3.03 5.88
C ALA A 178 12.33 4.46 5.58
N TYR A 179 12.99 5.09 6.56
CA TYR A 179 13.63 6.39 6.40
C TYR A 179 14.74 6.35 5.34
N ASP A 180 15.61 5.34 5.40
CA ASP A 180 16.75 5.21 4.48
C ASP A 180 16.30 4.96 3.04
N LEU A 181 15.18 4.25 2.84
CA LEU A 181 14.59 3.97 1.53
C LEU A 181 13.90 5.18 0.88
N LEU A 182 13.60 6.23 1.63
CA LEU A 182 12.94 7.42 1.10
C LEU A 182 13.92 8.52 0.72
N ASP A 183 13.57 9.28 -0.31
CA ASP A 183 14.26 10.52 -0.68
C ASP A 183 13.95 11.65 0.29
N SER A 184 14.72 12.74 0.27
CA SER A 184 14.37 13.97 0.99
C SER A 184 13.02 14.50 0.48
N GLY A 185 12.14 14.91 1.38
CA GLY A 185 10.75 15.24 1.09
C GLY A 185 9.83 14.02 0.92
N GLY A 186 10.39 12.80 0.96
CA GLY A 186 9.63 11.56 0.81
C GLY A 186 8.63 11.32 1.94
N VAL A 187 7.55 10.64 1.62
CA VAL A 187 6.38 10.45 2.50
C VAL A 187 6.24 8.99 2.90
N TRP A 188 6.13 8.74 4.18
CA TRP A 188 5.67 7.47 4.76
C TRP A 188 4.22 7.62 5.21
N VAL A 189 3.35 6.67 4.89
CA VAL A 189 1.95 6.69 5.29
C VAL A 189 1.47 5.31 5.70
N SER A 190 0.65 5.25 6.76
CA SER A 190 0.05 4.01 7.26
C SER A 190 -1.24 4.29 8.03
N TYR A 191 -2.13 3.31 8.02
CA TYR A 191 -3.32 3.29 8.86
C TYR A 191 -3.01 3.18 10.36
N CYS A 192 -1.79 2.81 10.72
CA CYS A 192 -1.35 2.62 12.11
C CYS A 192 -1.18 3.96 12.82
N ALA A 193 -1.70 4.07 14.05
CA ALA A 193 -1.58 5.27 14.90
C ALA A 193 -0.93 4.97 16.26
N LYS A 194 -0.20 3.84 16.40
CA LYS A 194 0.42 3.44 17.68
C LYS A 194 1.52 4.43 18.10
N GLY A 195 1.50 4.85 19.36
CA GLY A 195 2.50 5.77 19.92
C GLY A 195 3.94 5.21 19.90
N THR A 196 4.11 3.88 19.97
CA THR A 196 5.43 3.24 19.82
C THR A 196 5.99 3.45 18.41
N VAL A 197 5.18 3.25 17.38
CA VAL A 197 5.55 3.47 15.97
C VAL A 197 5.86 4.94 15.73
N ARG A 198 5.03 5.87 16.25
CA ARG A 198 5.29 7.31 16.16
C ARG A 198 6.68 7.67 16.70
N ARG A 199 7.00 7.23 17.92
CA ARG A 199 8.31 7.51 18.52
C ARG A 199 9.47 6.88 17.73
N ALA A 200 9.26 5.71 17.13
CA ALA A 200 10.26 5.07 16.28
C ALA A 200 10.51 5.86 14.98
N LEU A 201 9.44 6.37 14.34
CA LEU A 201 9.55 7.26 13.18
C LEU A 201 10.25 8.56 13.52
N GLU A 202 9.88 9.23 14.63
CA GLU A 202 10.52 10.45 15.11
C GLU A 202 12.02 10.21 15.40
N LYS A 203 12.37 9.08 16.03
CA LYS A 203 13.76 8.68 16.28
C LYS A 203 14.55 8.43 14.99
N ALA A 204 13.92 7.90 13.95
CA ALA A 204 14.54 7.72 12.64
C ALA A 204 14.76 9.04 11.89
N GLY A 205 14.17 10.15 12.34
CA GLY A 205 14.35 11.48 11.76
C GLY A 205 13.15 12.01 10.98
N PHE A 206 12.02 11.31 10.98
CA PHE A 206 10.80 11.79 10.33
C PHE A 206 10.11 12.92 11.10
N GLU A 207 9.51 13.84 10.35
CA GLU A 207 8.47 14.73 10.85
C GLU A 207 7.12 14.02 10.82
N VAL A 208 6.59 13.64 11.99
CA VAL A 208 5.39 12.80 12.09
C VAL A 208 4.14 13.62 12.38
N SER A 209 3.10 13.42 11.57
CA SER A 209 1.76 13.98 11.73
C SER A 209 0.75 12.89 12.07
N ARG A 210 -0.05 13.11 13.13
CA ARG A 210 -1.26 12.32 13.40
C ARG A 210 -2.42 13.00 12.70
N LEU A 211 -3.13 12.24 11.89
CA LEU A 211 -4.25 12.69 11.08
C LEU A 211 -5.53 11.98 11.53
N PRO A 212 -6.71 12.55 11.27
CA PRO A 212 -7.95 11.80 11.38
C PRO A 212 -7.87 10.49 10.59
N GLY A 213 -8.37 9.40 11.17
CA GLY A 213 -8.35 8.09 10.51
C GLY A 213 -9.48 7.91 9.50
N PRO A 214 -9.40 6.85 8.67
CA PRO A 214 -10.50 6.43 7.81
C PRO A 214 -11.69 5.95 8.65
N PRO A 215 -12.86 5.69 8.05
CA PRO A 215 -14.03 5.14 8.75
C PRO A 215 -13.68 3.95 9.64
N GLY A 216 -14.11 4.00 10.90
CA GLY A 216 -13.81 2.98 11.90
C GLY A 216 -12.47 3.12 12.64
N LYS A 217 -11.61 4.07 12.25
CA LYS A 217 -10.36 4.38 12.94
C LYS A 217 -10.32 5.85 13.37
N ARG A 218 -9.88 6.09 14.61
CA ARG A 218 -9.82 7.46 15.14
C ARG A 218 -8.70 8.27 14.48
N GLU A 219 -7.55 7.65 14.25
CA GLU A 219 -6.33 8.30 13.79
C GLU A 219 -5.57 7.41 12.82
N MET A 220 -4.75 8.04 11.99
CA MET A 220 -3.71 7.43 11.17
C MET A 220 -2.42 8.25 11.28
N MET A 221 -1.33 7.79 10.69
CA MET A 221 -0.08 8.56 10.66
C MET A 221 0.42 8.77 9.25
N ARG A 222 0.96 9.97 9.05
CA ARG A 222 1.81 10.33 7.93
C ARG A 222 3.11 10.91 8.47
N ALA A 223 4.23 10.54 7.87
CA ALA A 223 5.54 11.04 8.24
C ALA A 223 6.28 11.52 6.98
N VAL A 224 7.05 12.60 7.12
CA VAL A 224 7.82 13.20 6.02
C VAL A 224 9.27 13.17 6.39
N LYS A 225 10.13 12.72 5.48
CA LYS A 225 11.58 12.85 5.59
C LYS A 225 11.97 14.29 5.24
N PRO A 226 12.63 15.04 6.14
CA PRO A 226 13.08 16.42 5.86
C PRO A 226 14.03 16.55 4.68
#